data_56cfe2618fc98b264e1c7ae6ba56bfd4
#
_entry.id   56cfe2618fc98b264e1c7ae6ba56bfd4
#
_cell.length_a   1.000
_cell.length_b   1.000
_cell.length_c   1.000
_cell.angle_alpha   90.00
_cell.angle_beta   90.00
_cell.angle_gamma   90.00
#
_symmetry.space_group_name_H-M   'P 1'
#
loop_
_entity.id
_entity.type
_entity.pdbx_description
1 polymer ?
#
loop_
_entity_poly.entity_id
_entity_poly.type
_entity_poly.pdbx_seq_one_letter_code
_entity_poly.pdbx_strand_id
1 'polypeptide(L)'
;MRQKGILGLSFVTLLIQCTMSDSTPMGEPRAKEIPFEMTEHGDIRMDEFYWLRERENPEVIDYLNAENAYREKIMAGTEDLQGRLYDEMVARIKKDDSSVPYELDGYFY
;
A
#
# COMPACT_ATOMS: atom_id res chain seq x y z
N MET A 1 -25.87 -69.06 35.07
CA MET A 1 -25.82 -67.57 35.20
C MET A 1 -25.00 -67.03 34.04
N ARG A 2 -25.64 -66.34 33.07
CA ARG A 2 -25.01 -65.84 31.85
C ARG A 2 -24.75 -64.35 32.00
N GLN A 3 -23.49 -63.95 32.04
CA GLN A 3 -23.13 -62.54 31.95
C GLN A 3 -23.02 -62.14 30.48
N LYS A 4 -23.77 -61.11 30.10
CA LYS A 4 -23.75 -60.48 28.78
C LYS A 4 -22.70 -59.36 28.81
N GLY A 5 -21.62 -59.50 28.02
CA GLY A 5 -20.65 -58.45 27.79
C GLY A 5 -21.24 -57.33 26.89
N ILE A 6 -21.15 -56.11 27.36
CA ILE A 6 -21.50 -54.91 26.64
C ILE A 6 -20.27 -54.44 25.86
N LEU A 7 -20.27 -54.57 24.54
CA LEU A 7 -19.27 -53.95 23.66
C LEU A 7 -19.52 -52.45 23.63
N GLY A 8 -18.64 -51.67 24.25
CA GLY A 8 -18.62 -50.21 24.14
C GLY A 8 -18.05 -49.81 22.79
N LEU A 9 -18.87 -49.28 21.93
CA LEU A 9 -18.48 -48.67 20.66
C LEU A 9 -17.94 -47.27 20.93
N SER A 10 -16.58 -47.14 20.94
CA SER A 10 -15.89 -45.85 21.11
C SER A 10 -15.98 -45.07 19.82
N PHE A 11 -16.83 -44.05 19.82
CA PHE A 11 -16.96 -43.10 18.71
C PHE A 11 -15.82 -42.06 18.81
N VAL A 12 -14.75 -42.28 18.04
CA VAL A 12 -13.69 -41.28 17.91
C VAL A 12 -14.20 -40.19 16.99
N THR A 13 -14.64 -39.08 17.57
CA THR A 13 -15.02 -37.88 16.85
C THR A 13 -13.74 -37.16 16.42
N LEU A 14 -13.36 -37.34 15.16
CA LEU A 14 -12.25 -36.60 14.53
C LEU A 14 -12.69 -35.14 14.31
N LEU A 15 -12.31 -34.25 15.22
CA LEU A 15 -12.49 -32.82 15.07
C LEU A 15 -11.50 -32.34 14.00
N ILE A 16 -11.98 -32.20 12.77
CA ILE A 16 -11.26 -31.45 11.72
C ILE A 16 -11.32 -29.98 12.13
N GLN A 17 -10.27 -29.49 12.79
CA GLN A 17 -10.04 -28.07 12.97
C GLN A 17 -9.67 -27.49 11.62
N CYS A 18 -10.68 -26.96 10.93
CA CYS A 18 -10.46 -26.05 9.81
C CYS A 18 -9.78 -24.79 10.37
N THR A 19 -8.45 -24.74 10.32
CA THR A 19 -7.75 -23.47 10.52
C THR A 19 -8.12 -22.58 9.35
N MET A 20 -9.15 -21.77 9.54
CA MET A 20 -9.38 -20.62 8.66
C MET A 20 -8.13 -19.74 8.78
N SER A 21 -7.29 -19.74 7.75
CA SER A 21 -6.34 -18.67 7.53
C SER A 21 -7.14 -17.39 7.51
N ASP A 22 -6.98 -16.62 8.56
CA ASP A 22 -7.55 -15.27 8.68
C ASP A 22 -6.84 -14.38 7.64
N SER A 23 -7.20 -14.55 6.38
CA SER A 23 -6.91 -13.58 5.35
C SER A 23 -7.90 -12.43 5.56
N THR A 24 -7.72 -11.70 6.66
CA THR A 24 -8.33 -10.39 6.81
C THR A 24 -7.91 -9.62 5.57
N PRO A 25 -8.83 -9.18 4.70
CA PRO A 25 -8.44 -8.32 3.60
C PRO A 25 -7.74 -7.14 4.25
N MET A 26 -6.46 -6.93 3.89
CA MET A 26 -5.69 -5.80 4.39
C MET A 26 -6.50 -4.56 4.04
N GLY A 27 -7.21 -4.03 5.03
CA GLY A 27 -8.04 -2.84 4.87
C GLY A 27 -7.15 -1.65 4.47
N GLU A 28 -7.77 -0.64 3.94
CA GLU A 28 -7.12 0.64 3.64
C GLU A 28 -6.44 1.17 4.92
N PRO A 29 -5.13 1.47 4.88
CA PRO A 29 -4.46 2.08 6.01
C PRO A 29 -5.08 3.43 6.34
N ARG A 30 -5.13 3.77 7.63
CA ARG A 30 -5.65 5.07 8.07
C ARG A 30 -4.63 5.75 8.96
N ALA A 31 -4.30 7.00 8.62
CA ALA A 31 -3.49 7.84 9.48
C ALA A 31 -4.22 8.14 10.80
N LYS A 32 -3.48 8.20 11.90
CA LYS A 32 -4.03 8.63 13.19
C LYS A 32 -4.41 10.11 13.11
N GLU A 33 -5.53 10.46 13.66
CA GLU A 33 -5.96 11.83 13.85
C GLU A 33 -5.43 12.35 15.20
N ILE A 34 -4.43 13.23 15.14
CA ILE A 34 -3.79 13.85 16.31
C ILE A 34 -3.97 15.36 16.18
N PRO A 35 -4.98 15.95 16.84
CA PRO A 35 -5.26 17.37 16.72
C PRO A 35 -4.06 18.24 17.09
N PHE A 36 -3.63 19.08 16.16
CA PHE A 36 -2.59 20.07 16.35
C PHE A 36 -3.12 21.47 15.99
N GLU A 37 -3.04 22.39 16.95
CA GLU A 37 -3.46 23.77 16.74
C GLU A 37 -2.32 24.60 16.18
N MET A 38 -2.56 25.25 15.03
CA MET A 38 -1.65 26.21 14.40
C MET A 38 -2.29 27.60 14.45
N THR A 39 -1.50 28.59 14.85
CA THR A 39 -1.91 29.99 14.81
C THR A 39 -0.96 30.76 13.92
N GLU A 40 -1.45 31.26 12.78
CA GLU A 40 -0.70 32.12 11.86
C GLU A 40 -1.50 33.39 11.54
N HIS A 41 -0.87 34.53 11.69
CA HIS A 41 -1.47 35.84 11.39
C HIS A 41 -2.82 36.09 12.11
N GLY A 42 -3.03 35.49 13.29
CA GLY A 42 -4.27 35.59 14.04
C GLY A 42 -5.40 34.62 13.62
N ASP A 43 -5.14 33.78 12.62
CA ASP A 43 -6.02 32.70 12.19
C ASP A 43 -5.64 31.40 12.93
N ILE A 44 -6.62 30.72 13.51
CA ILE A 44 -6.45 29.45 14.25
C ILE A 44 -6.96 28.31 13.39
N ARG A 45 -6.09 27.34 13.11
CA ARG A 45 -6.41 26.14 12.34
C ARG A 45 -6.07 24.89 13.13
N MET A 46 -6.93 23.90 13.03
CA MET A 46 -6.67 22.55 13.53
C MET A 46 -6.22 21.67 12.39
N ASP A 47 -5.07 21.00 12.54
CA ASP A 47 -4.56 20.00 11.61
C ASP A 47 -4.38 18.67 12.35
N GLU A 48 -5.17 17.68 11.98
CA GLU A 48 -5.15 16.36 12.62
C GLU A 48 -3.98 15.50 12.11
N PHE A 49 -3.37 15.89 10.99
CA PHE A 49 -2.31 15.14 10.34
C PHE A 49 -0.95 15.85 10.38
N TYR A 50 -0.80 16.89 11.17
CA TYR A 50 0.43 17.67 11.28
C TYR A 50 1.67 16.82 11.63
N TRP A 51 1.49 15.74 12.39
CA TRP A 51 2.53 14.81 12.78
C TRP A 51 3.19 14.08 11.58
N LEU A 52 2.49 13.92 10.45
CA LEU A 52 3.03 13.30 9.23
C LEU A 52 4.22 14.04 8.62
N ARG A 53 4.46 15.29 9.01
CA ARG A 53 5.64 16.07 8.59
C ARG A 53 6.96 15.60 9.23
N GLU A 54 6.89 14.80 10.29
CA GLU A 54 8.03 14.32 11.04
C GLU A 54 8.71 13.15 10.33
N ARG A 55 9.63 13.44 9.42
CA ARG A 55 10.25 12.47 8.50
C ARG A 55 11.01 11.34 9.20
N GLU A 56 11.56 11.61 10.39
CA GLU A 56 12.33 10.64 11.18
C GLU A 56 11.47 9.86 12.18
N ASN A 57 10.18 10.16 12.28
CA ASN A 57 9.28 9.50 13.20
C ASN A 57 8.94 8.09 12.71
N PRO A 58 9.25 7.02 13.49
CA PRO A 58 8.96 5.66 13.10
C PRO A 58 7.48 5.40 12.76
N GLU A 59 6.53 6.04 13.47
CA GLU A 59 5.10 5.88 13.19
C GLU A 59 4.73 6.43 11.81
N VAL A 60 5.37 7.51 11.34
CA VAL A 60 5.19 8.05 9.99
C VAL A 60 5.70 7.05 8.96
N ILE A 61 6.90 6.50 9.19
CA ILE A 61 7.52 5.52 8.29
C ILE A 61 6.65 4.26 8.21
N ASP A 62 6.17 3.76 9.33
CA ASP A 62 5.31 2.58 9.40
C ASP A 62 3.99 2.80 8.64
N TYR A 63 3.36 3.97 8.81
CA TYR A 63 2.16 4.33 8.07
C TYR A 63 2.42 4.38 6.55
N LEU A 64 3.49 5.02 6.11
CA LEU A 64 3.84 5.10 4.68
C LEU A 64 4.17 3.72 4.08
N ASN A 65 4.81 2.84 4.84
CA ASN A 65 5.07 1.47 4.43
C ASN A 65 3.76 0.66 4.29
N ALA A 66 2.82 0.85 5.19
CA ALA A 66 1.50 0.22 5.10
C ALA A 66 0.73 0.70 3.86
N GLU A 67 0.76 2.00 3.54
CA GLU A 67 0.17 2.58 2.32
C GLU A 67 0.81 1.98 1.06
N ASN A 68 2.14 1.87 1.02
CA ASN A 68 2.84 1.27 -0.10
C ASN A 68 2.46 -0.20 -0.29
N ALA A 69 2.40 -0.98 0.77
CA ALA A 69 2.01 -2.38 0.72
C ALA A 69 0.55 -2.55 0.24
N TYR A 70 -0.35 -1.69 0.70
CA TYR A 70 -1.73 -1.66 0.24
C TYR A 70 -1.82 -1.33 -1.25
N ARG A 71 -1.13 -0.27 -1.69
CA ARG A 71 -1.05 0.11 -3.11
C ARG A 71 -0.54 -1.03 -3.98
N GLU A 72 0.56 -1.69 -3.59
CA GLU A 72 1.13 -2.82 -4.33
C GLU A 72 0.12 -3.95 -4.51
N LYS A 73 -0.59 -4.29 -3.43
CA LYS A 73 -1.62 -5.32 -3.47
C LYS A 73 -2.77 -4.96 -4.42
N ILE A 74 -3.27 -3.71 -4.35
CA ILE A 74 -4.38 -3.26 -5.21
C ILE A 74 -3.95 -3.19 -6.67
N MET A 75 -2.71 -2.77 -6.93
CA MET A 75 -2.18 -2.55 -8.28
C MET A 75 -1.61 -3.81 -8.94
N ALA A 76 -1.40 -4.91 -8.21
CA ALA A 76 -0.78 -6.15 -8.70
C ALA A 76 -1.43 -6.70 -9.98
N GLY A 77 -2.75 -6.54 -10.13
CA GLY A 77 -3.47 -7.00 -11.33
C GLY A 77 -3.30 -6.11 -12.58
N THR A 78 -2.58 -5.00 -12.48
CA THR A 78 -2.44 -4.01 -13.57
C THR A 78 -1.04 -3.95 -14.17
N GLU A 79 -0.12 -4.82 -13.78
CA GLU A 79 1.29 -4.78 -14.20
C GLU A 79 1.47 -4.85 -15.73
N ASP A 80 0.75 -5.76 -16.38
CA ASP A 80 0.79 -5.89 -17.86
C ASP A 80 0.26 -4.62 -18.55
N LEU A 81 -0.77 -3.99 -17.99
CA LEU A 81 -1.30 -2.74 -18.52
C LEU A 81 -0.29 -1.60 -18.34
N GLN A 82 0.33 -1.50 -17.18
CA GLN A 82 1.36 -0.49 -16.89
C GLN A 82 2.54 -0.61 -17.87
N GLY A 83 3.03 -1.84 -18.12
CA GLY A 83 4.09 -2.10 -19.08
C GLY A 83 3.72 -1.63 -20.49
N ARG A 84 2.54 -1.99 -20.98
CA ARG A 84 2.07 -1.57 -22.30
C ARG A 84 1.92 -0.05 -22.41
N LEU A 85 1.38 0.61 -21.41
CA LEU A 85 1.24 2.06 -21.39
C LEU A 85 2.60 2.76 -21.37
N TYR A 86 3.55 2.24 -20.59
CA TYR A 86 4.91 2.75 -20.56
C TYR A 86 5.57 2.67 -21.94
N ASP A 87 5.53 1.50 -22.57
CA ASP A 87 6.12 1.28 -23.89
C ASP A 87 5.49 2.18 -24.97
N GLU A 88 4.16 2.35 -24.92
CA GLU A 88 3.44 3.23 -25.83
C GLU A 88 3.84 4.70 -25.64
N MET A 89 3.95 5.17 -24.40
CA MET A 89 4.38 6.54 -24.11
C MET A 89 5.81 6.78 -24.56
N VAL A 90 6.73 5.85 -24.25
CA VAL A 90 8.15 5.96 -24.64
C VAL A 90 8.31 5.94 -26.16
N ALA A 91 7.52 5.11 -26.89
CA ALA A 91 7.56 5.04 -28.34
C ALA A 91 7.14 6.35 -29.04
N ARG A 92 6.39 7.20 -28.36
CA ARG A 92 5.99 8.53 -28.88
C ARG A 92 7.07 9.60 -28.69
N ILE A 93 8.07 9.33 -27.86
CA ILE A 93 9.17 10.28 -27.61
C ILE A 93 10.17 10.14 -28.73
N LYS A 94 10.43 11.23 -29.46
CA LYS A 94 11.48 11.27 -30.46
C LYS A 94 12.84 11.20 -29.78
N LYS A 95 13.59 10.12 -30.05
CA LYS A 95 14.89 9.86 -29.37
C LYS A 95 16.02 10.80 -29.85
N ASP A 96 15.97 11.18 -31.14
CA ASP A 96 16.95 12.07 -31.77
C ASP A 96 16.27 13.43 -32.01
N ASP A 97 15.94 14.11 -30.93
CA ASP A 97 15.32 15.44 -31.00
C ASP A 97 16.37 16.52 -30.73
N SER A 98 16.40 17.53 -31.56
CA SER A 98 17.26 18.68 -31.42
C SER A 98 16.43 19.96 -31.49
N SER A 99 16.76 20.94 -30.67
CA SER A 99 16.18 22.27 -30.76
C SER A 99 16.64 22.97 -32.07
N VAL A 100 15.88 24.00 -32.47
CA VAL A 100 16.37 24.91 -33.51
C VAL A 100 17.67 25.54 -32.98
N PRO A 101 18.78 25.48 -33.76
CA PRO A 101 20.01 26.10 -33.33
C PRO A 101 19.80 27.60 -33.05
N TYR A 102 20.30 28.06 -31.91
CA TYR A 102 20.30 29.49 -31.58
C TYR A 102 21.75 29.99 -31.43
N GLU A 103 21.98 31.20 -31.81
CA GLU A 103 23.30 31.83 -31.69
C GLU A 103 23.42 32.56 -30.36
N LEU A 104 24.52 32.29 -29.65
CA LEU A 104 24.91 33.01 -28.44
C LEU A 104 26.43 33.19 -28.45
N ASP A 105 26.90 34.42 -28.29
CA ASP A 105 28.33 34.79 -28.25
C ASP A 105 29.15 34.27 -29.44
N GLY A 106 28.55 34.21 -30.64
CA GLY A 106 29.17 33.75 -31.88
C GLY A 106 29.23 32.21 -32.02
N TYR A 107 28.53 31.44 -31.17
CA TYR A 107 28.42 29.99 -31.25
C TYR A 107 26.95 29.57 -31.43
N PHE A 108 26.77 28.48 -32.16
CA PHE A 108 25.44 27.85 -32.30
C PHE A 108 25.30 26.68 -31.30
N TYR A 109 24.19 26.64 -30.61
CA TYR A 109 23.86 25.63 -29.60
C TYR A 109 22.60 24.88 -30.01
#